data_f9e0df2bb21643293b6daaa6c9aba211
#
_entry.id   f9e0df2bb21643293b6daaa6c9aba211
#
_cell.length_a   1.000
_cell.length_b   1.000
_cell.length_c   1.000
_cell.angle_alpha   90.00
_cell.angle_beta   90.00
_cell.angle_gamma   90.00
#
_symmetry.space_group_name_H-M   'P 1'
#
loop_
_entity.id
_entity.type
_entity.pdbx_description
1 polymer ?
#
loop_
_entity_poly.entity_id
_entity_poly.type
_entity_poly.pdbx_seq_one_letter_code
_entity_poly.pdbx_strand_id
1 'polypeptide(L)'
;MALRWRTAAAGLALAMPLLALDTAELRSTGVQEGGAAGGVRFVTHNIDGELASGYQPVVADLNRDGRPDVIGLSTRISELAWYENPGWERHVLATGLSRSINAAARDLDGDGIPEIALAHEFGTTHASSLGILSLLTHAGDPRQPWSIREVDRTPTVHRIRWADPDGSGRPVLVSAPLSGPAAEPPEYRDAVPVYWYRPDDWRRRTVTDAGQGVVHGLLVKPWRGGPGDAAFTASFTGVHVHRYLDGEWSRETVAAGDPAPWPASGASEVEVGRLGERDFVATIEPWHGPQVVVYREEAGSWERRVIDEIGSGHTIVTADFDGDGRDEIVTGDRGDTRRLNLYAAADADGASWSRQVLDEDMSPSGCAVADLNADGRIDLICIGGRTANLKWYENATP
;
A
#
# COMPACT_ATOMS: atom_id res chain seq x y z
N MET A 1 -75.44 9.30 -1.66
CA MET A 1 -75.99 7.94 -1.78
C MET A 1 -74.79 7.02 -2.02
N ALA A 2 -74.37 6.27 -0.98
CA ALA A 2 -73.16 5.50 -0.93
C ALA A 2 -73.39 4.08 -1.45
N LEU A 3 -72.48 3.57 -2.22
CA LEU A 3 -72.46 2.14 -2.48
C LEU A 3 -71.03 1.61 -2.27
N ARG A 4 -70.87 0.84 -1.20
CA ARG A 4 -69.66 0.12 -0.84
C ARG A 4 -69.69 -1.23 -1.56
N TRP A 5 -68.62 -1.57 -2.27
CA TRP A 5 -68.34 -2.94 -2.71
C TRP A 5 -67.16 -3.48 -1.92
N ARG A 6 -67.38 -4.57 -1.18
CA ARG A 6 -66.37 -5.42 -0.57
C ARG A 6 -66.05 -6.53 -1.59
N THR A 7 -64.79 -6.70 -1.93
CA THR A 7 -64.32 -7.94 -2.59
C THR A 7 -63.31 -8.60 -1.66
N ALA A 8 -63.65 -9.83 -1.28
CA ALA A 8 -62.79 -10.76 -0.57
C ALA A 8 -61.78 -11.37 -1.57
N ALA A 9 -60.51 -11.31 -1.28
CA ALA A 9 -59.48 -12.07 -2.00
C ALA A 9 -59.03 -13.25 -1.13
N ALA A 10 -59.30 -14.45 -1.61
CA ALA A 10 -58.79 -15.67 -1.01
C ALA A 10 -57.31 -15.86 -1.40
N GLY A 11 -56.45 -15.92 -0.42
CA GLY A 11 -55.04 -16.23 -0.60
C GLY A 11 -54.81 -17.74 -0.72
N LEU A 12 -54.29 -18.17 -1.83
CA LEU A 12 -53.71 -19.51 -2.00
C LEU A 12 -52.26 -19.46 -1.57
N ALA A 13 -51.90 -20.08 -0.45
CA ALA A 13 -50.54 -20.29 -0.02
C ALA A 13 -49.94 -21.47 -0.76
N LEU A 14 -49.06 -21.22 -1.71
CA LEU A 14 -48.19 -22.25 -2.29
C LEU A 14 -46.95 -22.39 -1.36
N ALA A 15 -46.87 -23.56 -0.72
CA ALA A 15 -45.68 -23.98 0.00
C ALA A 15 -44.61 -24.42 -1.02
N MET A 16 -43.54 -23.68 -1.16
CA MET A 16 -42.32 -24.14 -1.81
C MET A 16 -41.44 -24.86 -0.80
N PRO A 17 -40.79 -25.97 -1.18
CA PRO A 17 -39.84 -26.64 -0.31
C PRO A 17 -38.56 -25.76 -0.18
N LEU A 18 -38.13 -25.48 1.05
CA LEU A 18 -36.79 -24.98 1.33
C LEU A 18 -35.77 -26.04 0.92
N LEU A 19 -35.08 -25.77 -0.17
CA LEU A 19 -33.78 -26.40 -0.41
C LEU A 19 -32.81 -25.84 0.63
N ALA A 20 -32.37 -26.71 1.54
CA ALA A 20 -31.25 -26.42 2.43
C ALA A 20 -30.00 -26.21 1.56
N LEU A 21 -29.58 -24.97 1.40
CA LEU A 21 -28.24 -24.66 0.95
C LEU A 21 -27.29 -25.06 2.07
N ASP A 22 -26.45 -26.03 1.79
CA ASP A 22 -25.32 -26.44 2.60
C ASP A 22 -24.39 -25.23 2.70
N THR A 23 -24.48 -24.53 3.82
CA THR A 23 -23.50 -23.50 4.18
C THR A 23 -22.22 -24.25 4.51
N ALA A 24 -21.32 -24.33 3.54
CA ALA A 24 -19.94 -24.64 3.82
C ALA A 24 -19.47 -23.63 4.87
N GLU A 25 -19.29 -24.10 6.09
CA GLU A 25 -18.69 -23.34 7.19
C GLU A 25 -17.33 -22.85 6.70
N LEU A 26 -17.26 -21.57 6.37
CA LEU A 26 -15.99 -20.82 6.32
C LEU A 26 -15.43 -20.90 7.76
N ARG A 27 -14.56 -21.86 8.00
CA ARG A 27 -13.79 -21.92 9.24
C ARG A 27 -12.90 -20.69 9.25
N SER A 28 -13.33 -19.62 9.90
CA SER A 28 -12.44 -18.60 10.41
C SER A 28 -11.57 -19.28 11.45
N THR A 29 -10.33 -19.60 11.11
CA THR A 29 -9.34 -19.96 12.09
C THR A 29 -9.04 -18.69 12.86
N GLY A 30 -9.68 -18.55 14.04
CA GLY A 30 -9.65 -17.34 14.83
C GLY A 30 -8.23 -16.89 15.17
N VAL A 31 -8.02 -15.58 15.06
CA VAL A 31 -6.88 -14.90 15.65
C VAL A 31 -6.91 -15.15 17.17
N GLN A 32 -5.85 -15.70 17.73
CA GLN A 32 -5.70 -15.75 19.18
C GLN A 32 -5.29 -14.35 19.66
N GLU A 33 -6.13 -13.70 20.46
CA GLU A 33 -5.69 -12.58 21.30
C GLU A 33 -4.75 -13.15 22.37
N GLY A 34 -3.46 -13.10 22.12
CA GLY A 34 -2.41 -13.60 23.00
C GLY A 34 -1.44 -12.48 23.36
N GLY A 35 -0.88 -12.56 24.57
CA GLY A 35 0.25 -11.70 24.95
C GLY A 35 1.35 -11.75 23.90
N ALA A 36 2.13 -10.66 23.79
CA ALA A 36 3.16 -10.33 22.80
C ALA A 36 3.36 -11.38 21.69
N ALA A 37 2.80 -11.12 20.51
CA ALA A 37 3.02 -11.96 19.35
C ALA A 37 4.52 -11.95 19.04
N GLY A 38 5.18 -13.10 19.03
CA GLY A 38 6.57 -13.24 18.63
C GLY A 38 7.63 -12.53 19.48
N GLY A 39 7.28 -11.87 20.60
CA GLY A 39 8.26 -11.15 21.41
C GLY A 39 8.64 -9.76 20.87
N VAL A 40 8.09 -9.29 19.76
CA VAL A 40 8.35 -7.98 19.16
C VAL A 40 7.93 -6.85 20.11
N ARG A 41 8.83 -5.90 20.33
CA ARG A 41 8.59 -4.75 21.19
C ARG A 41 9.03 -3.45 20.53
N PHE A 42 8.14 -2.47 20.52
CA PHE A 42 8.43 -1.14 20.03
C PHE A 42 8.35 -0.07 21.14
N VAL A 43 9.17 0.97 21.00
CA VAL A 43 9.04 2.24 21.72
C VAL A 43 8.50 3.28 20.75
N THR A 44 7.37 3.90 21.08
CA THR A 44 6.72 4.86 20.19
C THR A 44 7.26 6.26 20.39
N HIS A 45 7.67 6.90 19.31
CA HIS A 45 8.09 8.30 19.25
C HIS A 45 7.17 9.08 18.31
N ASN A 46 6.74 10.27 18.74
CA ASN A 46 5.96 11.16 17.90
C ASN A 46 6.91 12.10 17.15
N ILE A 47 6.91 12.02 15.81
CA ILE A 47 7.71 12.94 14.96
C ILE A 47 6.92 14.21 14.72
N ASP A 48 5.63 14.11 14.35
CA ASP A 48 4.71 15.22 14.13
C ASP A 48 3.31 14.84 14.59
N GLY A 49 2.65 15.69 15.36
CA GLY A 49 1.28 15.49 15.87
C GLY A 49 0.23 16.35 15.19
N GLU A 50 0.58 17.12 14.14
CA GLU A 50 -0.30 18.06 13.47
C GLU A 50 -0.38 17.87 11.94
N LEU A 51 0.11 16.73 11.43
CA LEU A 51 0.18 16.42 10.01
C LEU A 51 -1.19 15.97 9.47
N ALA A 52 -2.10 16.91 9.34
CA ALA A 52 -3.49 16.66 8.93
C ALA A 52 -3.58 15.92 7.59
N SER A 53 -4.42 14.87 7.51
CA SER A 53 -4.61 14.04 6.32
C SER A 53 -3.29 13.43 5.81
N GLY A 54 -2.44 13.00 6.72
CA GLY A 54 -1.23 12.24 6.41
C GLY A 54 -1.55 11.01 5.56
N TYR A 55 -0.70 10.74 4.55
CA TYR A 55 -1.03 9.71 3.56
C TYR A 55 0.10 8.71 3.34
N GLN A 56 1.34 9.20 3.19
CA GLN A 56 2.49 8.33 2.93
C GLN A 56 3.73 8.86 3.65
N PRO A 57 4.45 8.04 4.45
CA PRO A 57 5.84 8.30 4.82
C PRO A 57 6.75 7.79 3.71
N VAL A 58 7.82 8.54 3.40
CA VAL A 58 8.92 8.07 2.53
C VAL A 58 10.21 8.20 3.31
N VAL A 59 11.00 7.13 3.34
CA VAL A 59 12.25 7.07 4.08
C VAL A 59 13.42 7.14 3.11
N ALA A 60 14.31 8.11 3.32
CA ALA A 60 15.53 8.29 2.53
C ALA A 60 16.53 9.17 3.30
N ASP A 61 17.83 8.99 3.07
CA ASP A 61 18.86 9.91 3.57
C ASP A 61 18.87 11.15 2.66
N LEU A 62 18.25 12.24 3.11
CA LEU A 62 18.04 13.46 2.33
C LEU A 62 19.15 14.50 2.49
N ASN A 63 20.04 14.29 3.46
CA ASN A 63 21.14 15.22 3.76
C ASN A 63 22.52 14.56 3.63
N ARG A 64 22.57 13.28 3.28
CA ARG A 64 23.78 12.48 3.11
C ARG A 64 24.62 12.39 4.40
N ASP A 65 23.96 12.26 5.55
CA ASP A 65 24.63 12.05 6.83
C ASP A 65 24.71 10.57 7.24
N GLY A 66 24.15 9.67 6.43
CA GLY A 66 24.13 8.23 6.64
C GLY A 66 22.98 7.75 7.52
N ARG A 67 22.03 8.63 7.87
CA ARG A 67 20.83 8.30 8.62
C ARG A 67 19.60 8.53 7.75
N PRO A 68 18.65 7.59 7.74
CA PRO A 68 17.42 7.81 7.00
C PRO A 68 16.56 8.91 7.64
N ASP A 69 16.11 9.85 6.83
CA ASP A 69 15.14 10.89 7.16
C ASP A 69 13.73 10.45 6.73
N VAL A 70 12.71 11.22 7.09
CA VAL A 70 11.32 10.90 6.76
C VAL A 70 10.64 12.05 6.04
N ILE A 71 10.14 11.83 4.82
CA ILE A 71 9.19 12.72 4.17
C ILE A 71 7.78 12.38 4.64
N GLY A 72 7.05 13.35 5.18
CA GLY A 72 5.65 13.22 5.55
C GLY A 72 4.75 13.81 4.48
N LEU A 73 4.12 12.98 3.64
CA LEU A 73 3.21 13.42 2.59
C LEU A 73 1.78 13.49 3.10
N SER A 74 1.14 14.64 2.91
CA SER A 74 -0.28 14.87 3.19
C SER A 74 -1.05 15.17 1.90
N THR A 75 -2.30 14.72 1.84
CA THR A 75 -3.18 14.99 0.69
C THR A 75 -3.86 16.37 0.74
N ARG A 76 -3.78 17.08 1.87
CA ARG A 76 -4.46 18.36 2.09
C ARG A 76 -3.53 19.52 2.40
N ILE A 77 -2.34 19.26 2.91
CA ILE A 77 -1.34 20.30 3.17
C ILE A 77 -0.70 20.67 1.83
N SER A 78 -0.57 21.99 1.56
CA SER A 78 -0.02 22.50 0.31
C SER A 78 1.52 22.51 0.26
N GLU A 79 2.15 21.82 1.20
CA GLU A 79 3.59 21.68 1.33
C GLU A 79 3.97 20.21 1.31
N LEU A 80 5.11 19.89 0.75
CA LEU A 80 5.83 18.65 1.00
C LEU A 80 7.00 18.97 1.91
N ALA A 81 7.10 18.24 3.02
CA ALA A 81 8.15 18.46 4.02
C ALA A 81 8.81 17.14 4.42
N TRP A 82 10.04 17.23 4.91
CA TRP A 82 10.77 16.13 5.51
C TRP A 82 11.22 16.48 6.91
N TYR A 83 11.53 15.47 7.69
CA TYR A 83 11.93 15.54 9.07
C TYR A 83 13.32 14.94 9.20
N GLU A 84 14.29 15.78 9.60
CA GLU A 84 15.70 15.43 9.69
C GLU A 84 16.00 14.59 10.93
N ASN A 85 16.49 13.39 10.73
CA ASN A 85 16.93 12.49 11.78
C ASN A 85 18.32 12.94 12.32
N PRO A 86 18.59 12.93 13.67
CA PRO A 86 17.76 12.36 14.73
C PRO A 86 16.84 13.36 15.44
N GLY A 87 16.93 14.63 15.11
CA GLY A 87 16.22 15.72 15.83
C GLY A 87 14.79 15.95 15.36
N TRP A 88 14.44 15.38 14.23
CA TRP A 88 13.14 15.53 13.54
C TRP A 88 12.80 16.99 13.23
N GLU A 89 13.83 17.83 12.97
CA GLU A 89 13.61 19.19 12.47
C GLU A 89 12.90 19.15 11.12
N ARG A 90 11.83 19.95 10.99
CA ARG A 90 11.00 19.97 9.79
C ARG A 90 11.55 20.94 8.75
N HIS A 91 11.81 20.47 7.55
CA HIS A 91 12.25 21.25 6.39
C HIS A 91 11.25 21.15 5.25
N VAL A 92 10.96 22.26 4.57
CA VAL A 92 10.00 22.32 3.47
C VAL A 92 10.72 22.10 2.15
N LEU A 93 10.34 21.02 1.45
CA LEU A 93 10.87 20.70 0.10
C LEU A 93 10.21 21.58 -0.95
N ALA A 94 8.87 21.70 -0.94
CA ALA A 94 8.11 22.47 -1.91
C ALA A 94 6.81 23.00 -1.31
N THR A 95 6.31 24.10 -1.86
CA THR A 95 5.03 24.74 -1.50
C THR A 95 4.13 24.91 -2.71
N GLY A 96 2.85 25.26 -2.49
CA GLY A 96 1.88 25.48 -3.56
C GLY A 96 1.39 24.19 -4.20
N LEU A 97 1.61 23.05 -3.55
CA LEU A 97 1.13 21.75 -3.98
C LEU A 97 -0.36 21.57 -3.66
N SER A 98 -1.02 20.75 -4.43
CA SER A 98 -2.42 20.40 -4.20
C SER A 98 -2.61 18.90 -4.39
N ARG A 99 -3.36 18.30 -3.45
CA ARG A 99 -3.74 16.89 -3.53
C ARG A 99 -2.55 15.96 -3.85
N SER A 100 -1.43 16.15 -3.14
CA SER A 100 -0.29 15.25 -3.20
C SER A 100 -0.70 13.84 -2.75
N ILE A 101 -0.27 12.81 -3.48
CA ILE A 101 -0.79 11.47 -3.25
C ILE A 101 0.31 10.42 -3.06
N ASN A 102 1.44 10.55 -3.72
CA ASN A 102 2.53 9.59 -3.57
C ASN A 102 3.88 10.24 -3.93
N ALA A 103 4.94 9.80 -3.28
CA ALA A 103 6.30 10.21 -3.57
C ALA A 103 7.25 9.02 -3.55
N ALA A 104 8.36 9.13 -4.28
CA ALA A 104 9.41 8.13 -4.32
C ALA A 104 10.77 8.80 -4.46
N ALA A 105 11.71 8.45 -3.57
CA ALA A 105 13.06 9.00 -3.51
C ALA A 105 14.07 8.07 -4.19
N ARG A 106 14.97 8.62 -4.99
CA ARG A 106 16.08 7.88 -5.61
C ARG A 106 17.18 8.84 -6.01
N ASP A 107 18.41 8.54 -5.65
CA ASP A 107 19.59 9.23 -6.16
C ASP A 107 19.76 8.89 -7.65
N LEU A 108 19.57 9.89 -8.52
CA LEU A 108 19.59 9.76 -9.98
C LEU A 108 20.88 10.28 -10.62
N ASP A 109 21.56 11.22 -9.98
CA ASP A 109 22.78 11.85 -10.48
C ASP A 109 24.05 11.39 -9.76
N GLY A 110 23.91 10.60 -8.67
CA GLY A 110 25.01 9.98 -7.95
C GLY A 110 25.69 10.91 -6.95
N ASP A 111 25.04 12.02 -6.55
CA ASP A 111 25.61 12.94 -5.56
C ASP A 111 25.35 12.51 -4.10
N GLY A 112 24.54 11.48 -3.90
CA GLY A 112 24.19 10.88 -2.62
C GLY A 112 22.97 11.50 -1.94
N ILE A 113 22.29 12.48 -2.56
CA ILE A 113 21.02 13.07 -2.11
C ILE A 113 19.94 12.71 -3.12
N PRO A 114 18.92 11.92 -2.74
CA PRO A 114 17.96 11.42 -3.72
C PRO A 114 17.03 12.51 -4.25
N GLU A 115 16.78 12.54 -5.56
CA GLU A 115 15.67 13.25 -6.17
C GLU A 115 14.35 12.64 -5.74
N ILE A 116 13.29 13.48 -5.68
CA ILE A 116 11.96 13.07 -5.27
C ILE A 116 11.02 13.13 -6.48
N ALA A 117 10.56 11.98 -6.95
CA ALA A 117 9.39 11.92 -7.82
C ALA A 117 8.13 12.14 -6.98
N LEU A 118 7.23 13.01 -7.44
CA LEU A 118 6.00 13.38 -6.72
C LEU A 118 4.79 13.30 -7.65
N ALA A 119 3.78 12.54 -7.24
CA ALA A 119 2.45 12.51 -7.84
C ALA A 119 1.52 13.44 -7.08
N HIS A 120 0.92 14.42 -7.76
CA HIS A 120 0.02 15.40 -7.14
C HIS A 120 -1.10 15.82 -8.11
N GLU A 121 -1.96 16.75 -7.69
CA GLU A 121 -3.21 17.08 -8.39
C GLU A 121 -4.09 15.84 -8.63
N PHE A 122 -4.09 14.95 -7.63
CA PHE A 122 -4.81 13.69 -7.69
C PHE A 122 -6.32 13.88 -7.64
N GLY A 123 -7.03 12.97 -8.29
CA GLY A 123 -8.46 12.75 -8.20
C GLY A 123 -8.78 11.31 -8.55
N THR A 124 -9.92 10.80 -8.12
CA THR A 124 -10.30 9.39 -8.29
C THR A 124 -10.83 9.07 -9.70
N THR A 125 -11.18 10.09 -10.47
CA THR A 125 -11.63 9.97 -11.88
C THR A 125 -10.84 10.91 -12.76
N HIS A 126 -10.77 10.64 -14.06
CA HIS A 126 -10.08 11.51 -15.01
C HIS A 126 -10.63 12.93 -15.02
N ALA A 127 -11.94 13.10 -14.86
CA ALA A 127 -12.59 14.43 -14.81
C ALA A 127 -12.18 15.24 -13.57
N SER A 128 -11.80 14.59 -12.48
CA SER A 128 -11.44 15.23 -11.20
C SER A 128 -9.93 15.37 -10.98
N SER A 129 -9.11 14.86 -11.88
CA SER A 129 -7.65 14.75 -11.72
C SER A 129 -6.88 15.39 -12.86
N LEU A 130 -5.95 16.28 -12.57
CA LEU A 130 -4.92 16.66 -13.51
C LEU A 130 -3.80 15.62 -13.58
N GLY A 131 -3.51 14.97 -12.44
CA GLY A 131 -2.56 13.87 -12.32
C GLY A 131 -1.15 14.27 -12.74
N ILE A 132 -0.56 15.25 -12.05
CA ILE A 132 0.78 15.75 -12.36
C ILE A 132 1.83 14.84 -11.73
N LEU A 133 2.78 14.42 -12.54
CA LEU A 133 4.02 13.78 -12.09
C LEU A 133 5.14 14.82 -12.18
N SER A 134 5.81 15.10 -11.08
CA SER A 134 6.90 16.07 -10.98
C SER A 134 8.16 15.43 -10.43
N LEU A 135 9.32 16.01 -10.75
CA LEU A 135 10.60 15.72 -10.15
C LEU A 135 11.06 16.93 -9.32
N LEU A 136 11.42 16.69 -8.07
CA LEU A 136 12.03 17.67 -7.19
C LEU A 136 13.53 17.39 -7.12
N THR A 137 14.33 18.46 -7.21
CA THR A 137 15.80 18.41 -7.13
C THR A 137 16.29 19.51 -6.20
N HIS A 138 17.28 19.22 -5.38
CA HIS A 138 17.93 20.22 -4.52
C HIS A 138 18.93 21.08 -5.30
N ALA A 139 19.34 22.21 -4.71
CA ALA A 139 20.33 23.12 -5.30
C ALA A 139 21.61 23.20 -4.46
N GLY A 140 21.97 22.11 -3.80
CA GLY A 140 23.14 21.97 -2.93
C GLY A 140 22.78 21.75 -1.47
N ASP A 141 22.17 22.72 -0.78
CA ASP A 141 21.69 22.52 0.60
C ASP A 141 20.28 21.92 0.59
N PRO A 142 20.09 20.65 1.02
CA PRO A 142 18.78 19.97 0.98
C PRO A 142 17.76 20.56 1.97
N ARG A 143 18.18 21.37 2.93
CA ARG A 143 17.31 22.06 3.89
C ARG A 143 16.59 23.28 3.30
N GLN A 144 17.07 23.75 2.14
CA GLN A 144 16.40 24.83 1.40
C GLN A 144 15.32 24.26 0.48
N PRO A 145 14.31 25.07 0.07
CA PRO A 145 13.29 24.62 -0.88
C PRO A 145 13.89 24.11 -2.19
N TRP A 146 13.36 22.99 -2.67
CA TRP A 146 13.83 22.32 -3.88
C TRP A 146 13.16 22.89 -5.14
N SER A 147 13.82 22.75 -6.27
CA SER A 147 13.25 23.00 -7.58
C SER A 147 12.23 21.90 -7.92
N ILE A 148 11.09 22.28 -8.46
CA ILE A 148 10.07 21.34 -8.93
C ILE A 148 9.89 21.47 -10.45
N ARG A 149 9.92 20.37 -11.15
CA ARG A 149 9.74 20.28 -12.60
C ARG A 149 8.68 19.23 -12.94
N GLU A 150 7.63 19.65 -13.66
CA GLU A 150 6.67 18.70 -14.23
C GLU A 150 7.36 17.81 -15.27
N VAL A 151 7.14 16.49 -15.20
CA VAL A 151 7.69 15.51 -16.13
C VAL A 151 6.62 14.84 -16.98
N ASP A 152 5.41 14.66 -16.45
CA ASP A 152 4.28 14.13 -17.23
C ASP A 152 2.93 14.49 -16.56
N ARG A 153 1.84 14.27 -17.30
CA ARG A 153 0.46 14.34 -16.81
C ARG A 153 -0.25 13.03 -17.08
N THR A 154 -0.57 12.34 -16.01
CA THR A 154 -1.31 11.08 -16.03
C THR A 154 -2.49 11.21 -15.07
N PRO A 155 -3.70 11.58 -15.56
CA PRO A 155 -4.87 11.67 -14.71
C PRO A 155 -5.02 10.43 -13.85
N THR A 156 -5.46 10.62 -12.61
CA THR A 156 -5.56 9.59 -11.57
C THR A 156 -4.25 8.94 -11.13
N VAL A 157 -3.04 9.49 -11.50
CA VAL A 157 -1.78 8.96 -10.97
C VAL A 157 -1.87 8.79 -9.44
N HIS A 158 -1.57 7.58 -8.95
CA HIS A 158 -1.85 7.23 -7.56
C HIS A 158 -0.63 6.66 -6.85
N ARG A 159 0.01 5.65 -7.40
CA ARG A 159 1.23 5.05 -6.82
C ARG A 159 2.38 5.18 -7.79
N ILE A 160 3.54 5.54 -7.25
CA ILE A 160 4.81 5.59 -7.98
C ILE A 160 5.91 4.91 -7.18
N ARG A 161 6.77 4.14 -7.84
CA ARG A 161 7.91 3.44 -7.21
C ARG A 161 9.10 3.41 -8.16
N TRP A 162 10.29 3.61 -7.62
CA TRP A 162 11.52 3.35 -8.34
C TRP A 162 11.77 1.84 -8.40
N ALA A 163 12.26 1.35 -9.54
CA ALA A 163 12.62 -0.03 -9.80
C ALA A 163 13.93 -0.10 -10.57
N ASP A 164 14.71 -1.13 -10.36
CA ASP A 164 15.78 -1.57 -11.26
C ASP A 164 15.38 -2.93 -11.88
N PRO A 165 14.53 -2.92 -12.91
CA PRO A 165 13.85 -4.13 -13.35
C PRO A 165 14.75 -5.14 -14.06
N ASP A 166 15.91 -4.70 -14.58
CA ASP A 166 16.90 -5.56 -15.25
C ASP A 166 18.19 -5.77 -14.44
N GLY A 167 18.27 -5.22 -13.22
CA GLY A 167 19.44 -5.32 -12.34
C GLY A 167 20.67 -4.58 -12.86
N SER A 168 20.50 -3.65 -13.80
CA SER A 168 21.61 -2.93 -14.43
C SER A 168 22.12 -1.72 -13.64
N GLY A 169 21.46 -1.37 -12.52
CA GLY A 169 21.68 -0.14 -11.76
C GLY A 169 21.07 1.10 -12.42
N ARG A 170 20.30 0.97 -13.50
CA ARG A 170 19.60 2.07 -14.18
C ARG A 170 18.14 2.11 -13.76
N PRO A 171 17.77 2.97 -12.81
CA PRO A 171 16.43 2.97 -12.27
C PRO A 171 15.39 3.45 -13.30
N VAL A 172 14.19 2.94 -13.16
CA VAL A 172 12.99 3.42 -13.85
C VAL A 172 11.93 3.77 -12.82
N LEU A 173 11.09 4.77 -13.10
CA LEU A 173 9.92 5.07 -12.29
C LEU A 173 8.72 4.30 -12.83
N VAL A 174 8.15 3.41 -12.02
CA VAL A 174 6.88 2.73 -12.32
C VAL A 174 5.75 3.57 -11.74
N SER A 175 4.69 3.78 -12.52
CA SER A 175 3.52 4.60 -12.15
C SER A 175 2.22 3.87 -12.44
N ALA A 176 1.40 3.71 -11.41
CA ALA A 176 0.08 3.11 -11.48
C ALA A 176 -0.99 4.18 -11.24
N PRO A 177 -1.76 4.60 -12.26
CA PRO A 177 -2.99 5.34 -12.07
C PRO A 177 -4.01 4.54 -11.25
N LEU A 178 -4.89 5.23 -10.53
CA LEU A 178 -5.94 4.58 -9.74
C LEU A 178 -7.01 3.95 -10.63
N SER A 179 -7.43 4.67 -11.67
CA SER A 179 -8.55 4.29 -12.53
C SER A 179 -8.31 4.68 -13.98
N GLY A 180 -9.02 4.03 -14.89
CA GLY A 180 -8.94 4.28 -16.31
C GLY A 180 -9.70 5.52 -16.78
N PRO A 181 -9.52 5.92 -18.06
CA PRO A 181 -10.07 7.17 -18.62
C PRO A 181 -11.59 7.29 -18.57
N ALA A 182 -12.33 6.18 -18.72
CA ALA A 182 -13.79 6.13 -18.71
C ALA A 182 -14.36 5.56 -17.40
N ALA A 183 -13.51 5.35 -16.39
CA ALA A 183 -13.91 4.77 -15.12
C ALA A 183 -14.73 5.76 -14.29
N GLU A 184 -15.92 5.33 -13.86
CA GLU A 184 -16.81 6.10 -12.98
C GLU A 184 -17.22 5.29 -11.75
N PRO A 185 -17.30 5.92 -10.58
CA PRO A 185 -17.77 5.24 -9.37
C PRO A 185 -19.25 4.85 -9.47
N PRO A 186 -19.70 3.79 -8.79
CA PRO A 186 -18.88 2.93 -7.93
C PRO A 186 -18.16 1.83 -8.68
N GLU A 187 -18.50 1.60 -9.94
CA GLU A 187 -18.06 0.44 -10.72
C GLU A 187 -16.61 0.54 -11.22
N TYR A 188 -16.14 1.73 -11.55
CA TYR A 188 -14.79 1.96 -12.10
C TYR A 188 -14.41 0.98 -13.25
N ARG A 189 -15.39 0.57 -14.08
CA ARG A 189 -15.14 -0.38 -15.19
C ARG A 189 -14.42 0.30 -16.32
N ASP A 190 -13.10 0.13 -16.36
CA ASP A 190 -12.25 0.54 -17.48
C ASP A 190 -10.88 -0.13 -17.35
N ALA A 191 -10.11 -0.12 -18.44
CA ALA A 191 -8.72 -0.53 -18.43
C ALA A 191 -7.86 0.52 -17.71
N VAL A 192 -6.96 0.05 -16.85
CA VAL A 192 -6.02 0.91 -16.11
C VAL A 192 -4.60 0.58 -16.57
N PRO A 193 -3.99 1.41 -17.40
CA PRO A 193 -2.61 1.20 -17.81
C PRO A 193 -1.64 1.52 -16.68
N VAL A 194 -0.62 0.67 -16.53
CA VAL A 194 0.55 0.93 -15.67
C VAL A 194 1.69 1.39 -16.57
N TYR A 195 2.34 2.47 -16.18
CA TYR A 195 3.40 3.11 -16.98
C TYR A 195 4.77 2.99 -16.32
N TRP A 196 5.80 3.26 -17.12
CA TRP A 196 7.15 3.43 -16.62
C TRP A 196 7.91 4.49 -17.41
N TYR A 197 8.92 5.09 -16.74
CA TYR A 197 9.70 6.21 -17.24
C TYR A 197 11.18 5.97 -16.97
N ARG A 198 12.03 6.37 -17.90
CA ARG A 198 13.48 6.49 -17.65
C ARG A 198 13.82 7.93 -17.30
N PRO A 199 14.71 8.18 -16.34
CA PRO A 199 15.10 9.55 -15.97
C PRO A 199 15.79 10.35 -17.07
N ASP A 200 16.38 9.67 -18.06
CA ASP A 200 17.09 10.31 -19.17
C ASP A 200 16.17 11.01 -20.18
N ASP A 201 14.94 10.53 -20.38
CA ASP A 201 14.04 11.09 -21.38
C ASP A 201 12.60 11.35 -20.89
N TRP A 202 12.22 10.80 -19.73
CA TRP A 202 10.88 10.90 -19.12
C TRP A 202 9.74 10.57 -20.08
N ARG A 203 10.00 9.72 -21.08
CA ARG A 203 8.96 9.28 -22.01
C ARG A 203 8.10 8.23 -21.32
N ARG A 204 6.77 8.41 -21.43
CA ARG A 204 5.81 7.41 -20.97
C ARG A 204 5.91 6.14 -21.82
N ARG A 205 6.07 5.01 -21.15
CA ARG A 205 6.07 3.66 -21.72
C ARG A 205 5.10 2.79 -20.91
N THR A 206 4.55 1.76 -21.53
CA THR A 206 3.57 0.89 -20.88
C THR A 206 4.26 -0.32 -20.25
N VAL A 207 3.96 -0.60 -18.97
CA VAL A 207 4.24 -1.89 -18.31
C VAL A 207 3.15 -2.89 -18.71
N THR A 208 1.89 -2.49 -18.56
CA THR A 208 0.70 -3.26 -18.94
C THR A 208 -0.48 -2.31 -19.18
N ASP A 209 -1.39 -2.72 -20.04
CA ASP A 209 -2.71 -2.09 -20.26
C ASP A 209 -3.87 -2.99 -19.77
N ALA A 210 -3.52 -4.11 -19.11
CA ALA A 210 -4.47 -5.12 -18.68
C ALA A 210 -5.01 -4.91 -17.24
N GLY A 211 -4.65 -3.82 -16.56
CA GLY A 211 -5.28 -3.43 -15.30
C GLY A 211 -6.75 -3.12 -15.50
N GLN A 212 -7.60 -3.39 -14.51
CA GLN A 212 -9.03 -3.09 -14.60
C GLN A 212 -9.58 -2.67 -13.24
N GLY A 213 -10.55 -1.80 -13.29
CA GLY A 213 -11.22 -1.28 -12.11
C GLY A 213 -10.39 -0.25 -11.40
N VAL A 214 -10.16 -0.46 -10.11
CA VAL A 214 -9.21 0.34 -9.32
C VAL A 214 -7.90 -0.44 -9.20
N VAL A 215 -6.77 0.18 -9.59
CA VAL A 215 -5.43 -0.30 -9.28
C VAL A 215 -4.90 0.53 -8.12
N HIS A 216 -4.96 -0.02 -6.90
CA HIS A 216 -4.65 0.74 -5.70
C HIS A 216 -3.24 0.46 -5.17
N GLY A 217 -2.82 -0.80 -5.12
CA GLY A 217 -1.51 -1.20 -4.65
C GLY A 217 -0.45 -1.22 -5.75
N LEU A 218 0.74 -0.73 -5.44
CA LEU A 218 1.95 -0.88 -6.25
C LEU A 218 3.14 -1.14 -5.33
N LEU A 219 3.71 -2.33 -5.41
CA LEU A 219 4.94 -2.73 -4.74
C LEU A 219 6.03 -2.96 -5.78
N VAL A 220 7.26 -2.59 -5.46
CA VAL A 220 8.46 -2.95 -6.23
C VAL A 220 9.43 -3.64 -5.30
N LYS A 221 9.85 -4.86 -5.66
CA LYS A 221 10.71 -5.69 -4.82
C LYS A 221 11.40 -6.77 -5.68
N PRO A 222 12.62 -7.21 -5.35
CA PRO A 222 13.20 -8.41 -5.95
C PRO A 222 12.27 -9.61 -5.75
N TRP A 223 12.10 -10.43 -6.80
CA TRP A 223 11.16 -11.55 -6.75
C TRP A 223 11.70 -12.80 -7.44
N ARG A 224 11.84 -13.89 -6.67
CA ARG A 224 12.10 -15.27 -7.15
C ARG A 224 13.24 -15.39 -8.16
N GLY A 225 14.41 -14.82 -7.84
CA GLY A 225 15.61 -14.95 -8.64
C GLY A 225 15.55 -14.30 -10.02
N GLY A 226 14.65 -13.33 -10.23
CA GLY A 226 14.69 -12.46 -11.40
C GLY A 226 15.97 -11.63 -11.46
N PRO A 227 16.32 -11.05 -12.63
CA PRO A 227 17.55 -10.27 -12.80
C PRO A 227 17.52 -8.96 -12.00
N GLY A 228 16.36 -8.45 -11.68
CA GLY A 228 16.13 -7.21 -10.94
C GLY A 228 14.78 -7.20 -10.24
N ASP A 229 14.25 -6.01 -10.03
CA ASP A 229 12.98 -5.79 -9.34
C ASP A 229 11.79 -6.23 -10.18
N ALA A 230 10.80 -6.84 -9.54
CA ALA A 230 9.47 -7.02 -10.09
C ALA A 230 8.52 -5.94 -9.54
N ALA A 231 7.54 -5.54 -10.34
CA ALA A 231 6.46 -4.68 -9.90
C ALA A 231 5.19 -5.50 -9.66
N PHE A 232 4.55 -5.29 -8.50
CA PHE A 232 3.28 -5.93 -8.17
C PHE A 232 2.18 -4.88 -8.20
N THR A 233 1.02 -5.25 -8.73
CA THR A 233 -0.19 -4.43 -8.67
C THR A 233 -1.29 -5.17 -7.95
N ALA A 234 -2.00 -4.47 -7.05
CA ALA A 234 -3.23 -4.94 -6.43
C ALA A 234 -4.41 -4.14 -6.99
N SER A 235 -5.46 -4.84 -7.43
CA SER A 235 -6.60 -4.25 -8.13
C SER A 235 -7.88 -5.05 -7.91
N PHE A 236 -9.01 -4.59 -8.47
CA PHE A 236 -10.27 -5.33 -8.46
C PHE A 236 -10.20 -6.72 -9.15
N THR A 237 -9.13 -6.99 -9.89
CA THR A 237 -8.87 -8.30 -10.51
C THR A 237 -7.83 -9.12 -9.76
N GLY A 238 -7.43 -8.69 -8.57
CA GLY A 238 -6.48 -9.38 -7.71
C GLY A 238 -5.07 -8.82 -7.79
N VAL A 239 -4.09 -9.66 -7.47
CA VAL A 239 -2.67 -9.34 -7.43
C VAL A 239 -1.96 -9.89 -8.65
N HIS A 240 -1.20 -9.03 -9.31
CA HIS A 240 -0.41 -9.38 -10.49
C HIS A 240 1.03 -8.98 -10.30
N VAL A 241 1.97 -9.82 -10.75
CA VAL A 241 3.39 -9.51 -10.83
C VAL A 241 3.79 -9.20 -12.27
N HIS A 242 4.57 -8.15 -12.44
CA HIS A 242 5.11 -7.71 -13.72
C HIS A 242 6.63 -7.83 -13.67
N ARG A 243 7.22 -8.50 -14.65
CA ARG A 243 8.66 -8.71 -14.78
C ARG A 243 9.17 -8.16 -16.10
N TYR A 244 10.33 -7.55 -16.05
CA TYR A 244 11.01 -7.05 -17.24
C TYR A 244 12.11 -8.05 -17.65
N LEU A 245 11.90 -8.74 -18.76
CA LEU A 245 12.81 -9.76 -19.29
C LEU A 245 13.01 -9.52 -20.77
N ASP A 246 14.24 -9.59 -21.24
CA ASP A 246 14.60 -9.47 -22.68
C ASP A 246 14.07 -8.20 -23.36
N GLY A 247 13.93 -7.11 -22.59
CA GLY A 247 13.45 -5.82 -23.10
C GLY A 247 11.94 -5.64 -23.07
N GLU A 248 11.18 -6.60 -22.55
CA GLU A 248 9.72 -6.58 -22.51
C GLU A 248 9.17 -6.85 -21.10
N TRP A 249 8.01 -6.27 -20.81
CA TRP A 249 7.27 -6.56 -19.59
C TRP A 249 6.31 -7.72 -19.81
N SER A 250 6.35 -8.68 -18.90
CA SER A 250 5.38 -9.77 -18.79
C SER A 250 4.45 -9.54 -17.59
N ARG A 251 3.27 -10.16 -17.58
CA ARG A 251 2.32 -10.12 -16.47
C ARG A 251 1.86 -11.53 -16.10
N GLU A 252 1.89 -11.84 -14.82
CA GLU A 252 1.40 -13.09 -14.24
C GLU A 252 0.41 -12.77 -13.11
N THR A 253 -0.65 -13.57 -12.97
CA THR A 253 -1.58 -13.46 -11.82
C THR A 253 -1.06 -14.30 -10.67
N VAL A 254 -0.82 -13.65 -9.53
CA VAL A 254 -0.42 -14.32 -8.28
C VAL A 254 -1.66 -14.74 -7.50
N ALA A 255 -2.65 -13.84 -7.36
CA ALA A 255 -3.85 -14.11 -6.57
C ALA A 255 -5.07 -13.40 -7.17
N ALA A 256 -6.24 -14.03 -7.07
CA ALA A 256 -7.49 -13.42 -7.56
C ALA A 256 -8.08 -12.36 -6.61
N GLY A 257 -7.65 -12.36 -5.35
CA GLY A 257 -8.21 -11.46 -4.34
C GLY A 257 -9.53 -11.95 -3.76
N ASP A 258 -10.29 -11.03 -3.19
CA ASP A 258 -11.62 -11.31 -2.65
C ASP A 258 -12.54 -11.84 -3.76
N PRO A 259 -13.22 -12.98 -3.57
CA PRO A 259 -14.08 -13.60 -4.58
C PRO A 259 -15.45 -12.94 -4.72
N ALA A 260 -15.76 -11.89 -3.97
CA ALA A 260 -17.02 -11.18 -4.06
C ALA A 260 -17.26 -10.64 -5.49
N PRO A 261 -18.53 -10.42 -5.88
CA PRO A 261 -18.83 -9.81 -7.17
C PRO A 261 -18.27 -8.40 -7.29
N TRP A 262 -17.84 -8.03 -8.51
CA TRP A 262 -17.47 -6.66 -8.85
C TRP A 262 -18.52 -5.63 -8.37
N PRO A 263 -18.13 -4.49 -7.79
CA PRO A 263 -16.77 -3.96 -7.62
C PRO A 263 -16.13 -4.34 -6.26
N ALA A 264 -16.72 -5.20 -5.49
CA ALA A 264 -16.23 -5.64 -4.19
C ALA A 264 -15.26 -6.83 -4.28
N SER A 265 -14.63 -7.02 -5.43
CA SER A 265 -13.66 -8.10 -5.69
C SER A 265 -12.21 -7.64 -5.60
N GLY A 266 -11.28 -8.58 -5.62
CA GLY A 266 -9.86 -8.35 -5.77
C GLY A 266 -9.14 -7.89 -4.50
N ALA A 267 -8.11 -7.08 -4.67
CA ALA A 267 -7.23 -6.63 -3.60
C ALA A 267 -6.96 -5.12 -3.67
N SER A 268 -6.63 -4.53 -2.53
CA SER A 268 -6.30 -3.10 -2.38
C SER A 268 -4.82 -2.85 -2.30
N GLU A 269 -4.14 -3.53 -1.40
CA GLU A 269 -2.70 -3.39 -1.14
C GLU A 269 -2.03 -4.76 -1.28
N VAL A 270 -0.73 -4.74 -1.53
CA VAL A 270 0.08 -5.95 -1.64
C VAL A 270 1.46 -5.74 -1.02
N GLU A 271 1.91 -6.72 -0.27
CA GLU A 271 3.28 -6.84 0.22
C GLU A 271 3.74 -8.29 0.08
N VAL A 272 5.05 -8.48 0.02
CA VAL A 272 5.71 -9.78 -0.04
C VAL A 272 6.59 -9.94 1.17
N GLY A 273 6.36 -11.00 1.92
CA GLY A 273 7.17 -11.37 3.09
C GLY A 273 7.74 -12.78 2.96
N ARG A 274 8.53 -13.17 3.95
CA ARG A 274 9.22 -14.46 4.00
C ARG A 274 8.86 -15.24 5.27
N LEU A 275 8.74 -16.53 5.14
CA LEU A 275 8.66 -17.51 6.23
C LEU A 275 9.84 -18.48 6.07
N GLY A 276 11.00 -18.07 6.58
CA GLY A 276 12.26 -18.74 6.30
C GLY A 276 12.66 -18.63 4.83
N GLU A 277 12.70 -19.76 4.12
CA GLU A 277 13.05 -19.78 2.68
C GLU A 277 11.84 -19.61 1.75
N ARG A 278 10.63 -19.54 2.29
CA ARG A 278 9.40 -19.46 1.48
C ARG A 278 8.83 -18.05 1.49
N ASP A 279 8.40 -17.60 0.32
CA ASP A 279 7.68 -16.34 0.20
C ASP A 279 6.20 -16.52 0.56
N PHE A 280 5.60 -15.46 1.09
CA PHE A 280 4.16 -15.28 1.15
C PHE A 280 3.78 -13.92 0.54
N VAL A 281 2.54 -13.79 0.13
CA VAL A 281 1.97 -12.51 -0.29
C VAL A 281 0.89 -12.10 0.71
N ALA A 282 1.00 -10.89 1.23
CA ALA A 282 0.03 -10.31 2.15
C ALA A 282 -0.76 -9.21 1.44
N THR A 283 -2.07 -9.14 1.69
CA THR A 283 -2.98 -8.18 1.04
C THR A 283 -4.01 -7.62 2.00
N ILE A 284 -4.56 -6.48 1.63
CA ILE A 284 -5.82 -5.95 2.16
C ILE A 284 -6.90 -6.20 1.11
N GLU A 285 -8.03 -6.78 1.50
CA GLU A 285 -9.10 -7.17 0.57
C GLU A 285 -10.50 -6.85 1.12
N PRO A 286 -11.44 -6.51 0.24
CA PRO A 286 -11.24 -5.92 -1.09
C PRO A 286 -10.69 -4.48 -1.00
N TRP A 287 -10.96 -3.62 -1.96
CA TRP A 287 -10.45 -2.23 -1.95
C TRP A 287 -10.90 -1.46 -0.69
N HIS A 288 -9.90 -1.02 0.11
CA HIS A 288 -10.08 -0.46 1.46
C HIS A 288 -10.92 -1.35 2.38
N GLY A 289 -10.91 -2.65 2.12
CA GLY A 289 -11.75 -3.62 2.81
C GLY A 289 -11.22 -4.02 4.18
N PRO A 290 -12.00 -4.87 4.86
CA PRO A 290 -11.66 -5.26 6.23
C PRO A 290 -10.68 -6.42 6.31
N GLN A 291 -10.48 -7.20 5.23
CA GLN A 291 -9.77 -8.46 5.36
C GLN A 291 -8.26 -8.26 5.26
N VAL A 292 -7.53 -8.81 6.22
CA VAL A 292 -6.09 -9.05 6.13
C VAL A 292 -5.89 -10.47 5.64
N VAL A 293 -5.26 -10.62 4.48
CA VAL A 293 -5.17 -11.90 3.79
C VAL A 293 -3.72 -12.28 3.53
N VAL A 294 -3.40 -13.54 3.73
CA VAL A 294 -2.11 -14.13 3.37
C VAL A 294 -2.32 -15.20 2.32
N TYR A 295 -1.49 -15.15 1.29
CA TYR A 295 -1.36 -16.18 0.28
C TYR A 295 -0.06 -16.93 0.48
N ARG A 296 -0.14 -18.25 0.50
CA ARG A 296 1.00 -19.17 0.54
C ARG A 296 0.96 -20.08 -0.66
N GLU A 297 2.11 -20.43 -1.18
CA GLU A 297 2.18 -21.39 -2.27
C GLU A 297 2.14 -22.80 -1.72
N GLU A 298 1.13 -23.58 -2.13
CA GLU A 298 0.95 -25.00 -1.81
C GLU A 298 0.79 -25.79 -3.11
N ALA A 299 1.63 -26.79 -3.32
CA ALA A 299 1.61 -27.63 -4.51
C ALA A 299 1.57 -26.88 -5.86
N GLY A 300 2.20 -25.70 -5.93
CA GLY A 300 2.25 -24.88 -7.15
C GLY A 300 1.06 -23.96 -7.36
N SER A 301 0.18 -23.79 -6.37
CA SER A 301 -0.91 -22.82 -6.37
C SER A 301 -0.87 -21.94 -5.12
N TRP A 302 -1.39 -20.72 -5.24
CA TRP A 302 -1.47 -19.79 -4.13
C TRP A 302 -2.78 -19.99 -3.36
N GLU A 303 -2.66 -20.44 -2.11
CA GLU A 303 -3.78 -20.66 -1.21
C GLU A 303 -4.12 -19.38 -0.43
N ARG A 304 -5.35 -18.89 -0.59
CA ARG A 304 -5.87 -17.69 0.10
C ARG A 304 -6.31 -18.00 1.52
N ARG A 305 -5.85 -17.18 2.49
CA ARG A 305 -6.25 -17.29 3.89
C ARG A 305 -6.52 -15.91 4.48
N VAL A 306 -7.73 -15.66 4.94
CA VAL A 306 -8.06 -14.50 5.78
C VAL A 306 -7.50 -14.77 7.17
N ILE A 307 -6.58 -13.92 7.63
CA ILE A 307 -5.95 -14.05 8.94
C ILE A 307 -6.62 -13.16 9.99
N ASP A 308 -7.22 -12.04 9.59
CA ASP A 308 -7.98 -11.15 10.47
C ASP A 308 -8.97 -10.30 9.68
N GLU A 309 -9.92 -9.67 10.41
CA GLU A 309 -10.79 -8.62 9.92
C GLU A 309 -10.58 -7.34 10.72
N ILE A 310 -10.23 -6.26 10.00
CA ILE A 310 -10.09 -4.91 10.52
C ILE A 310 -11.21 -4.02 9.96
N GLY A 311 -11.33 -2.77 10.37
CA GLY A 311 -12.41 -1.91 9.86
C GLY A 311 -12.18 -1.48 8.41
N SER A 312 -11.07 -0.81 8.15
CA SER A 312 -10.72 -0.26 6.83
C SER A 312 -9.20 -0.23 6.64
N GLY A 313 -8.66 -1.19 5.92
CA GLY A 313 -7.22 -1.28 5.64
C GLY A 313 -6.78 -0.36 4.50
N HIS A 314 -5.55 0.17 4.57
CA HIS A 314 -5.00 1.05 3.53
C HIS A 314 -3.49 0.93 3.35
N THR A 315 -2.80 0.30 4.25
CA THR A 315 -1.36 0.05 4.19
C THR A 315 -1.06 -1.33 4.72
N ILE A 316 -0.05 -1.96 4.20
CA ILE A 316 0.49 -3.23 4.67
C ILE A 316 2.00 -3.21 4.43
N VAL A 317 2.78 -3.61 5.42
CA VAL A 317 4.22 -3.78 5.31
C VAL A 317 4.65 -5.08 5.97
N THR A 318 5.78 -5.64 5.53
CA THR A 318 6.38 -6.83 6.13
C THR A 318 7.84 -6.59 6.44
N ALA A 319 8.31 -7.10 7.58
CA ALA A 319 9.72 -7.18 7.93
C ALA A 319 9.93 -8.21 9.03
N ASP A 320 11.12 -8.75 9.13
CA ASP A 320 11.59 -9.59 10.23
C ASP A 320 12.00 -8.68 11.41
N PHE A 321 11.02 -8.37 12.28
CA PHE A 321 11.25 -7.45 13.40
C PHE A 321 11.89 -8.13 14.63
N ASP A 322 11.80 -9.44 14.77
CA ASP A 322 12.41 -10.18 15.89
C ASP A 322 13.66 -10.98 15.52
N GLY A 323 14.06 -10.96 14.24
CA GLY A 323 15.28 -11.58 13.76
C GLY A 323 15.20 -13.12 13.66
N ASP A 324 13.99 -13.70 13.65
CA ASP A 324 13.79 -15.14 13.63
C ASP A 324 13.80 -15.73 12.20
N GLY A 325 13.95 -14.88 11.17
CA GLY A 325 13.96 -15.25 9.76
C GLY A 325 12.57 -15.38 9.14
N ARG A 326 11.53 -14.88 9.82
CA ARG A 326 10.15 -14.84 9.35
C ARG A 326 9.62 -13.41 9.49
N ASP A 327 9.09 -12.90 8.39
CA ASP A 327 8.55 -11.55 8.40
C ASP A 327 7.20 -11.49 9.14
N GLU A 328 7.07 -10.54 10.04
CA GLU A 328 5.79 -10.08 10.56
C GLU A 328 5.08 -9.20 9.52
N ILE A 329 3.75 -9.12 9.66
CA ILE A 329 2.90 -8.22 8.89
C ILE A 329 2.45 -7.08 9.79
N VAL A 330 2.60 -5.83 9.34
CA VAL A 330 2.00 -4.68 10.01
C VAL A 330 0.97 -4.03 9.10
N THR A 331 -0.23 -3.87 9.63
CA THR A 331 -1.36 -3.17 9.01
C THR A 331 -2.32 -2.67 10.08
N GLY A 332 -3.39 -1.98 9.72
CA GLY A 332 -4.34 -1.52 10.71
C GLY A 332 -5.60 -0.88 10.13
N ASP A 333 -6.49 -0.51 11.05
CA ASP A 333 -7.74 0.17 10.73
C ASP A 333 -7.54 1.69 10.69
N ARG A 334 -7.59 2.27 9.51
CA ARG A 334 -7.62 3.73 9.36
C ARG A 334 -9.01 4.35 9.64
N GLY A 335 -10.01 3.50 9.86
CA GLY A 335 -11.40 3.88 10.12
C GLY A 335 -11.65 4.29 11.58
N ASP A 336 -12.58 3.61 12.21
CA ASP A 336 -13.12 4.02 13.51
C ASP A 336 -12.30 3.54 14.70
N THR A 337 -11.68 2.35 14.62
CA THR A 337 -10.87 1.83 15.73
C THR A 337 -9.50 2.46 15.81
N ARG A 338 -8.95 2.97 14.68
CA ARG A 338 -7.65 3.65 14.59
C ARG A 338 -6.49 2.82 15.18
N ARG A 339 -6.54 1.51 14.97
CA ARG A 339 -5.56 0.59 15.53
C ARG A 339 -4.52 0.21 14.50
N LEU A 340 -3.28 0.21 14.95
CA LEU A 340 -2.15 -0.40 14.26
C LEU A 340 -1.88 -1.78 14.87
N ASN A 341 -1.82 -2.80 14.03
CA ASN A 341 -1.63 -4.18 14.45
C ASN A 341 -0.38 -4.79 13.81
N LEU A 342 0.25 -5.69 14.55
CA LEU A 342 1.29 -6.59 14.06
C LEU A 342 0.75 -8.01 14.09
N TYR A 343 1.08 -8.78 13.07
CA TYR A 343 0.74 -10.20 12.97
C TYR A 343 2.02 -11.00 12.79
N ALA A 344 2.25 -11.97 13.69
CA ALA A 344 3.35 -12.92 13.62
C ALA A 344 2.82 -14.32 13.30
N ALA A 345 3.52 -15.05 12.44
CA ALA A 345 3.18 -16.45 12.16
C ALA A 345 3.34 -17.31 13.43
N ALA A 346 2.26 -17.95 13.85
CA ALA A 346 2.26 -18.80 15.05
C ALA A 346 2.84 -20.20 14.79
N ASP A 347 3.04 -20.55 13.52
CA ASP A 347 3.67 -21.80 13.11
C ASP A 347 4.62 -21.57 11.91
N ALA A 348 5.51 -22.50 11.67
CA ALA A 348 6.54 -22.40 10.64
C ALA A 348 5.97 -22.30 9.20
N ASP A 349 4.72 -22.73 9.02
CA ASP A 349 4.07 -22.75 7.72
C ASP A 349 3.19 -21.52 7.49
N GLY A 350 3.03 -20.63 8.50
CA GLY A 350 2.12 -19.48 8.42
C GLY A 350 0.65 -19.91 8.25
N ALA A 351 0.29 -21.08 8.77
CA ALA A 351 -1.08 -21.57 8.74
C ALA A 351 -1.96 -20.83 9.77
N SER A 352 -1.37 -20.32 10.83
CA SER A 352 -2.02 -19.49 11.83
C SER A 352 -1.16 -18.27 12.18
N TRP A 353 -1.83 -17.19 12.58
CA TRP A 353 -1.20 -15.91 12.90
C TRP A 353 -1.71 -15.40 14.25
N SER A 354 -0.83 -14.81 15.02
CA SER A 354 -1.18 -14.12 16.25
C SER A 354 -1.17 -12.61 16.01
N ARG A 355 -2.10 -11.88 16.66
CA ARG A 355 -2.20 -10.43 16.56
C ARG A 355 -1.72 -9.76 17.85
N GLN A 356 -0.93 -8.71 17.68
CA GLN A 356 -0.58 -7.74 18.73
C GLN A 356 -1.07 -6.35 18.28
N VAL A 357 -1.73 -5.62 19.17
CA VAL A 357 -2.03 -4.19 18.96
C VAL A 357 -0.78 -3.39 19.30
N LEU A 358 -0.24 -2.65 18.33
CA LEU A 358 0.93 -1.80 18.53
C LEU A 358 0.55 -0.40 19.02
N ASP A 359 -0.54 0.16 18.49
CA ASP A 359 -1.00 1.52 18.82
C ASP A 359 -2.53 1.61 18.65
N GLU A 360 -3.19 2.28 19.59
CA GLU A 360 -4.64 2.53 19.59
C GLU A 360 -4.98 3.96 19.14
N ASP A 361 -3.97 4.78 18.81
CA ASP A 361 -4.11 6.13 18.28
C ASP A 361 -3.27 6.33 17.01
N MET A 362 -3.37 5.36 16.09
CA MET A 362 -2.79 5.42 14.76
C MET A 362 -3.84 4.96 13.74
N SER A 363 -4.34 5.91 12.93
CA SER A 363 -5.22 5.64 11.78
C SER A 363 -4.34 5.48 10.52
N PRO A 364 -3.73 4.31 10.27
CA PRO A 364 -2.60 4.20 9.36
C PRO A 364 -3.05 4.33 7.91
N SER A 365 -2.64 5.44 7.27
CA SER A 365 -2.79 5.65 5.83
C SER A 365 -1.60 5.17 5.04
N GLY A 366 -0.41 5.14 5.64
CA GLY A 366 0.81 4.62 5.08
C GLY A 366 1.77 4.22 6.18
N CYS A 367 2.52 3.14 5.97
CA CYS A 367 3.65 2.75 6.79
C CYS A 367 4.87 2.47 5.90
N ALA A 368 6.06 2.53 6.48
CA ALA A 368 7.34 2.16 5.89
C ALA A 368 8.22 1.50 6.96
N VAL A 369 9.23 0.78 6.53
CA VAL A 369 10.20 0.12 7.41
C VAL A 369 11.63 0.54 7.05
N ALA A 370 12.45 0.81 8.06
CA ALA A 370 13.87 1.11 7.92
C ALA A 370 14.56 1.03 9.29
N ASP A 371 15.87 0.87 9.32
CA ASP A 371 16.68 1.09 10.52
C ASP A 371 16.97 2.59 10.65
N LEU A 372 16.20 3.30 11.49
CA LEU A 372 16.28 4.76 11.64
C LEU A 372 17.38 5.22 12.61
N ASN A 373 17.72 4.38 13.58
CA ASN A 373 18.71 4.72 14.61
C ASN A 373 20.08 4.07 14.37
N ALA A 374 20.23 3.31 13.28
CA ALA A 374 21.45 2.59 12.90
C ALA A 374 21.89 1.54 13.95
N ASP A 375 20.94 0.88 14.61
CA ASP A 375 21.23 -0.18 15.59
C ASP A 375 21.16 -1.60 14.99
N GLY A 376 20.87 -1.71 13.69
CA GLY A 376 20.81 -2.97 12.93
C GLY A 376 19.46 -3.67 13.01
N ARG A 377 18.47 -3.12 13.71
CA ARG A 377 17.09 -3.62 13.75
C ARG A 377 16.19 -2.77 12.85
N ILE A 378 15.22 -3.41 12.28
CA ILE A 378 14.25 -2.71 11.44
C ILE A 378 13.20 -2.04 12.32
N ASP A 379 13.05 -0.74 12.17
CA ASP A 379 12.01 0.09 12.77
C ASP A 379 10.80 0.22 11.86
N LEU A 380 9.71 0.77 12.40
CA LEU A 380 8.48 1.04 11.67
C LEU A 380 8.13 2.52 11.75
N ILE A 381 7.72 3.11 10.62
CA ILE A 381 7.23 4.47 10.54
C ILE A 381 5.81 4.44 10.00
N CYS A 382 4.85 5.06 10.67
CA CYS A 382 3.48 5.17 10.16
C CYS A 382 2.96 6.61 10.22
N ILE A 383 2.12 6.94 9.24
CA ILE A 383 1.42 8.23 9.13
C ILE A 383 -0.07 8.02 9.23
N GLY A 384 -0.70 8.80 10.10
CA GLY A 384 -2.12 8.69 10.41
C GLY A 384 -2.98 9.72 9.67
N GLY A 385 -3.93 9.25 8.87
CA GLY A 385 -4.80 10.14 8.11
C GLY A 385 -5.82 10.88 8.97
N ARG A 386 -6.46 10.20 9.91
CA ARG A 386 -7.45 10.77 10.84
C ARG A 386 -6.84 11.21 12.16
N THR A 387 -5.75 10.59 12.58
CA THR A 387 -5.03 10.92 13.82
C THR A 387 -4.05 12.06 13.64
N ALA A 388 -3.79 12.48 12.40
CA ALA A 388 -2.94 13.62 12.04
C ALA A 388 -1.53 13.53 12.65
N ASN A 389 -1.00 12.32 12.79
CA ASN A 389 0.29 12.06 13.40
C ASN A 389 1.23 11.34 12.42
N LEU A 390 2.53 11.57 12.63
CA LEU A 390 3.64 10.82 12.05
C LEU A 390 4.43 10.25 13.23
N LYS A 391 4.48 8.93 13.32
CA LYS A 391 5.13 8.24 14.44
C LYS A 391 6.22 7.30 13.94
N TRP A 392 7.29 7.23 14.70
CA TRP A 392 8.32 6.22 14.64
C TRP A 392 8.15 5.22 15.77
N TYR A 393 8.17 3.97 15.45
CA TYR A 393 8.15 2.85 16.37
C TYR A 393 9.53 2.22 16.34
N GLU A 394 10.38 2.62 17.32
CA GLU A 394 11.73 2.10 17.49
C GLU A 394 11.67 0.65 17.93
N ASN A 395 12.32 -0.23 17.20
CA ASN A 395 12.37 -1.64 17.52
C ASN A 395 13.29 -1.90 18.72
N ALA A 396 12.68 -2.18 19.88
CA ALA A 396 13.35 -2.50 21.13
C ALA A 396 13.27 -4.00 21.47
N THR A 397 13.10 -4.86 20.46
CA THR A 397 13.12 -6.32 20.59
C THR A 397 14.50 -6.76 21.11
N PRO A 398 14.59 -7.65 22.10
CA PRO A 398 15.84 -8.07 22.74
C PRO A 398 16.84 -8.74 21.81
#